data_246aeaa91651d22301169593e60dc94b
#
_entry.id   246aeaa91651d22301169593e60dc94b
#
_cell.length_a   1.000
_cell.length_b   1.000
_cell.length_c   1.000
_cell.angle_alpha   90.00
_cell.angle_beta   90.00
_cell.angle_gamma   90.00
#
_symmetry.space_group_name_H-M   'P 1'
#
loop_
_entity.id
_entity.type
_entity.pdbx_description
1 polymer ?
#
loop_
_entity_poly.entity_id
_entity_poly.type
_entity_poly.pdbx_seq_one_letter_code
_entity_poly.pdbx_strand_id
1 'polypeptide(L)'
;MVMRIAIVGGTGTLGRHVAAELARRGHDARVLSRSGAYQVDLTTGDGLSKALDGCAVVVDASNATSSKRARQVLVEGSGRLLAAEQEAGVGHHVCVSIVGCDQVPMGYYRIKTDQEHVVEHGPVPWTIVRATQFHELAATALAAAAKYRVLPIPSMRLQTIAAAEVAEAVATTAEAEPALGRVQVAGPEIRSARELARTWLTLTGHKAIQLPVPVPGKMGRALRSGGLTASSPDFSGTLTFADWLKAQQTPKRG
;
A
#
# COMPACT_ATOMS: atom_id res chain seq x y z
N MET A 1 14.61 -17.87 -11.56
CA MET A 1 15.91 -17.73 -10.87
C MET A 1 15.65 -17.29 -9.43
N VAL A 2 16.32 -17.81 -8.42
CA VAL A 2 16.18 -17.33 -7.03
C VAL A 2 16.86 -15.99 -6.89
N MET A 3 16.13 -14.98 -6.40
CA MET A 3 16.65 -13.65 -6.14
C MET A 3 16.61 -13.36 -4.65
N ARG A 4 17.53 -12.52 -4.17
CA ARG A 4 17.41 -11.89 -2.86
C ARG A 4 16.68 -10.57 -3.02
N ILE A 5 15.54 -10.42 -2.31
CA ILE A 5 14.65 -9.27 -2.43
C ILE A 5 14.48 -8.66 -1.04
N ALA A 6 14.85 -7.40 -0.89
CA ALA A 6 14.63 -6.65 0.34
C ALA A 6 13.23 -6.03 0.36
N ILE A 7 12.52 -6.14 1.47
CA ILE A 7 11.18 -5.57 1.65
C ILE A 7 11.21 -4.55 2.79
N VAL A 8 11.26 -3.28 2.43
CA VAL A 8 11.19 -2.16 3.38
C VAL A 8 9.76 -2.00 3.85
N GLY A 9 9.56 -1.85 5.17
CA GLY A 9 8.22 -1.91 5.75
C GLY A 9 7.62 -3.32 5.77
N GLY A 10 8.46 -4.35 5.71
CA GLY A 10 8.06 -5.76 5.58
C GLY A 10 7.22 -6.30 6.75
N THR A 11 7.16 -5.61 7.89
CA THR A 11 6.28 -5.95 9.03
C THR A 11 4.90 -5.27 8.96
N GLY A 12 4.69 -4.37 7.98
CA GLY A 12 3.43 -3.67 7.76
C GLY A 12 2.32 -4.54 7.14
N THR A 13 1.14 -3.93 6.94
CA THR A 13 -0.04 -4.62 6.39
C THR A 13 0.24 -5.26 5.02
N LEU A 14 0.86 -4.53 4.10
CA LEU A 14 1.22 -5.08 2.79
C LEU A 14 2.53 -5.86 2.86
N GLY A 15 3.57 -5.30 3.49
CA GLY A 15 4.92 -5.87 3.46
C GLY A 15 5.01 -7.31 3.95
N ARG A 16 4.23 -7.70 4.96
CA ARG A 16 4.16 -9.09 5.44
C ARG A 16 3.59 -10.05 4.38
N HIS A 17 2.61 -9.61 3.58
CA HIS A 17 2.05 -10.41 2.49
C HIS A 17 3.04 -10.51 1.34
N VAL A 18 3.74 -9.42 1.00
CA VAL A 18 4.81 -9.42 -0.01
C VAL A 18 5.93 -10.38 0.39
N ALA A 19 6.38 -10.33 1.64
CA ALA A 19 7.41 -11.23 2.13
C ALA A 19 6.99 -12.70 2.06
N ALA A 20 5.75 -13.01 2.47
CA ALA A 20 5.20 -14.35 2.40
C ALA A 20 5.05 -14.84 0.95
N GLU A 21 4.58 -13.98 0.04
CA GLU A 21 4.39 -14.33 -1.36
C GLU A 21 5.73 -14.57 -2.08
N LEU A 22 6.72 -13.69 -1.87
CA LEU A 22 8.06 -13.88 -2.44
C LEU A 22 8.74 -15.14 -1.91
N ALA A 23 8.61 -15.43 -0.61
CA ALA A 23 9.10 -16.69 -0.05
C ALA A 23 8.40 -17.92 -0.63
N ARG A 24 7.07 -17.84 -0.84
CA ARG A 24 6.28 -18.90 -1.49
C ARG A 24 6.74 -19.17 -2.94
N ARG A 25 7.20 -18.11 -3.65
CA ARG A 25 7.77 -18.19 -5.00
C ARG A 25 9.24 -18.66 -5.00
N GLY A 26 9.82 -18.92 -3.83
CA GLY A 26 11.18 -19.45 -3.67
C GLY A 26 12.28 -18.41 -3.67
N HIS A 27 11.98 -17.12 -3.45
CA HIS A 27 12.95 -16.05 -3.28
C HIS A 27 13.48 -15.95 -1.84
N ASP A 28 14.69 -15.41 -1.68
CA ASP A 28 15.25 -14.99 -0.39
C ASP A 28 14.63 -13.63 0.00
N ALA A 29 13.49 -13.65 0.68
CA ALA A 29 12.72 -12.48 1.08
C ALA A 29 13.27 -11.89 2.40
N ARG A 30 14.01 -10.78 2.30
CA ARG A 30 14.66 -10.12 3.42
C ARG A 30 13.78 -8.99 3.97
N VAL A 31 13.17 -9.21 5.14
CA VAL A 31 12.28 -8.23 5.79
C VAL A 31 13.08 -7.16 6.51
N LEU A 32 12.97 -5.91 6.06
CA LEU A 32 13.59 -4.73 6.64
C LEU A 32 12.56 -3.97 7.50
N SER A 33 12.90 -3.76 8.77
CA SER A 33 12.05 -3.01 9.70
C SER A 33 12.89 -2.41 10.83
N ARG A 34 12.30 -1.58 11.68
CA ARG A 34 12.98 -1.04 12.87
C ARG A 34 13.25 -2.07 13.97
N SER A 35 12.65 -3.25 13.84
CA SER A 35 12.82 -4.37 14.74
C SER A 35 12.86 -5.67 13.92
N GLY A 36 13.66 -6.64 14.32
CA GLY A 36 13.81 -7.91 13.59
C GLY A 36 15.25 -8.17 13.18
N ALA A 37 15.45 -9.12 12.25
CA ALA A 37 16.77 -9.57 11.82
C ALA A 37 17.56 -8.49 11.03
N TYR A 38 16.86 -7.72 10.20
CA TYR A 38 17.44 -6.61 9.44
C TYR A 38 16.84 -5.30 9.93
N GLN A 39 17.52 -4.71 10.92
CA GLN A 39 17.09 -3.43 11.49
C GLN A 39 17.50 -2.28 10.59
N VAL A 40 16.52 -1.51 10.15
CA VAL A 40 16.69 -0.36 9.27
C VAL A 40 15.82 0.80 9.75
N ASP A 41 16.38 1.99 9.84
CA ASP A 41 15.63 3.23 10.03
C ASP A 41 15.80 4.16 8.82
N LEU A 42 14.74 4.33 8.03
CA LEU A 42 14.74 5.21 6.85
C LEU A 42 14.95 6.68 7.21
N THR A 43 14.68 7.09 8.47
CA THR A 43 14.84 8.50 8.88
C THR A 43 16.30 8.88 9.08
N THR A 44 17.17 7.92 9.39
CA THR A 44 18.61 8.10 9.57
C THR A 44 19.43 7.44 8.45
N GLY A 45 18.92 6.36 7.85
CA GLY A 45 19.65 5.49 6.93
C GLY A 45 20.38 4.34 7.62
N ASP A 46 20.29 4.25 8.96
CA ASP A 46 20.99 3.21 9.71
C ASP A 46 20.58 1.82 9.25
N GLY A 47 21.54 0.94 9.08
CA GLY A 47 21.38 -0.47 8.74
C GLY A 47 21.14 -0.76 7.25
N LEU A 48 20.93 0.25 6.37
CA LEU A 48 20.64 0.07 4.95
C LEU A 48 21.73 -0.71 4.22
N SER A 49 22.98 -0.28 4.32
CA SER A 49 24.11 -0.91 3.60
C SER A 49 24.19 -2.42 3.88
N LYS A 50 24.13 -2.82 5.16
CA LYS A 50 24.17 -4.23 5.54
C LYS A 50 22.92 -5.00 5.11
N ALA A 51 21.76 -4.35 5.17
CA ALA A 51 20.49 -4.98 4.82
C ALA A 51 20.33 -5.21 3.30
N LEU A 52 20.94 -4.38 2.49
CA LEU A 52 20.85 -4.42 1.02
C LEU A 52 21.95 -5.27 0.36
N ASP A 53 22.94 -5.73 1.12
CA ASP A 53 24.04 -6.52 0.59
C ASP A 53 23.56 -7.76 -0.19
N GLY A 54 23.94 -7.81 -1.47
CA GLY A 54 23.56 -8.86 -2.42
C GLY A 54 22.07 -8.93 -2.78
N CYS A 55 21.27 -7.89 -2.49
CA CYS A 55 19.89 -7.81 -2.95
C CYS A 55 19.84 -7.38 -4.42
N ALA A 56 19.08 -8.12 -5.22
CA ALA A 56 18.83 -7.79 -6.62
C ALA A 56 17.69 -6.77 -6.79
N VAL A 57 16.69 -6.82 -5.91
CA VAL A 57 15.46 -6.03 -5.97
C VAL A 57 15.15 -5.48 -4.57
N VAL A 58 14.61 -4.28 -4.51
CA VAL A 58 14.02 -3.69 -3.29
C VAL A 58 12.55 -3.38 -3.53
N VAL A 59 11.69 -3.83 -2.61
CA VAL A 59 10.28 -3.44 -2.54
C VAL A 59 10.11 -2.44 -1.41
N ASP A 60 9.80 -1.18 -1.73
CA ASP A 60 9.47 -0.15 -0.75
C ASP A 60 7.95 -0.13 -0.48
N ALA A 61 7.53 -0.85 0.54
CA ALA A 61 6.19 -0.84 1.13
C ALA A 61 6.14 -0.02 2.43
N SER A 62 7.07 0.92 2.61
CA SER A 62 7.13 1.77 3.79
C SER A 62 5.91 2.68 3.91
N ASN A 63 5.54 3.00 5.15
CA ASN A 63 4.45 3.90 5.48
C ASN A 63 4.68 4.59 6.84
N ALA A 64 4.00 5.72 7.05
CA ALA A 64 3.99 6.41 8.33
C ALA A 64 2.65 7.11 8.58
N THR A 65 2.19 7.11 9.82
CA THR A 65 0.83 7.54 10.20
C THR A 65 0.68 9.04 10.40
N SER A 66 1.73 9.78 10.76
CA SER A 66 1.69 11.24 10.92
C SER A 66 2.33 11.97 9.74
N SER A 67 1.79 13.13 9.34
CA SER A 67 2.26 13.87 8.16
C SER A 67 3.75 14.24 8.23
N LYS A 68 4.26 14.70 9.39
CA LYS A 68 5.67 15.02 9.57
C LYS A 68 6.56 13.78 9.38
N ARG A 69 6.19 12.67 10.02
CA ARG A 69 6.92 11.42 9.91
C ARG A 69 6.79 10.80 8.53
N ALA A 70 5.62 10.95 7.89
CA ALA A 70 5.41 10.48 6.53
C ALA A 70 6.39 11.14 5.55
N ARG A 71 6.61 12.45 5.62
CA ARG A 71 7.59 13.13 4.78
C ARG A 71 9.03 12.65 5.03
N GLN A 72 9.41 12.51 6.30
CA GLN A 72 10.75 12.01 6.67
C GLN A 72 11.00 10.58 6.19
N VAL A 73 10.01 9.70 6.26
CA VAL A 73 10.13 8.29 5.87
C VAL A 73 9.97 8.12 4.36
N LEU A 74 8.91 8.72 3.77
CA LEU A 74 8.54 8.43 2.38
C LEU A 74 9.31 9.29 1.36
N VAL A 75 9.68 10.52 1.69
CA VAL A 75 10.39 11.39 0.75
C VAL A 75 11.89 11.35 1.03
N GLU A 76 12.30 11.79 2.21
CA GLU A 76 13.73 11.83 2.58
C GLU A 76 14.31 10.43 2.73
N GLY A 77 13.51 9.50 3.32
CA GLY A 77 13.90 8.10 3.50
C GLY A 77 14.04 7.34 2.19
N SER A 78 13.16 7.57 1.19
CA SER A 78 13.31 6.97 -0.14
C SER A 78 14.57 7.49 -0.85
N GLY A 79 14.92 8.76 -0.68
CA GLY A 79 16.20 9.27 -1.22
C GLY A 79 17.41 8.55 -0.63
N ARG A 80 17.44 8.33 0.71
CA ARG A 80 18.52 7.57 1.37
C ARG A 80 18.53 6.10 0.93
N LEU A 81 17.35 5.50 0.78
CA LEU A 81 17.18 4.12 0.34
C LEU A 81 17.76 3.94 -1.06
N LEU A 82 17.37 4.79 -2.02
CA LEU A 82 17.86 4.74 -3.41
C LEU A 82 19.39 4.96 -3.51
N ALA A 83 19.95 5.83 -2.69
CA ALA A 83 21.41 6.00 -2.63
C ALA A 83 22.11 4.72 -2.14
N ALA A 84 21.60 4.09 -1.08
CA ALA A 84 22.13 2.84 -0.56
C ALA A 84 21.91 1.67 -1.53
N GLU A 85 20.79 1.65 -2.28
CA GLU A 85 20.54 0.68 -3.34
C GLU A 85 21.55 0.80 -4.49
N GLN A 86 21.87 2.03 -4.91
CA GLN A 86 22.88 2.27 -5.93
C GLN A 86 24.26 1.75 -5.49
N GLU A 87 24.64 2.02 -4.23
CA GLU A 87 25.91 1.53 -3.67
C GLU A 87 25.95 0.00 -3.59
N ALA A 88 24.80 -0.64 -3.29
CA ALA A 88 24.69 -2.09 -3.20
C ALA A 88 24.53 -2.78 -4.56
N GLY A 89 24.37 -2.04 -5.66
CA GLY A 89 24.18 -2.59 -7.00
C GLY A 89 22.77 -3.19 -7.23
N VAL A 90 21.75 -2.70 -6.54
CA VAL A 90 20.36 -3.10 -6.75
C VAL A 90 19.91 -2.74 -8.16
N GLY A 91 19.33 -3.69 -8.87
CA GLY A 91 18.90 -3.52 -10.27
C GLY A 91 17.45 -3.04 -10.44
N HIS A 92 16.60 -3.16 -9.41
CA HIS A 92 15.20 -2.77 -9.52
C HIS A 92 14.63 -2.28 -8.17
N HIS A 93 14.10 -1.06 -8.16
CA HIS A 93 13.34 -0.48 -7.05
C HIS A 93 11.82 -0.54 -7.35
N VAL A 94 11.06 -1.26 -6.55
CA VAL A 94 9.60 -1.35 -6.66
C VAL A 94 8.97 -0.50 -5.56
N CYS A 95 8.43 0.67 -5.91
CA CYS A 95 7.77 1.58 -4.96
C CYS A 95 6.26 1.34 -4.90
N VAL A 96 5.73 1.06 -3.72
CA VAL A 96 4.27 0.95 -3.54
C VAL A 96 3.67 2.33 -3.30
N SER A 97 2.71 2.72 -4.11
CA SER A 97 1.99 3.99 -4.06
C SER A 97 0.47 3.81 -4.13
N ILE A 98 -0.27 4.90 -4.38
CA ILE A 98 -1.73 4.93 -4.29
C ILE A 98 -2.32 5.43 -5.61
N VAL A 99 -3.33 4.73 -6.14
CA VAL A 99 -4.11 5.18 -7.29
C VAL A 99 -4.74 6.54 -6.99
N GLY A 100 -4.51 7.52 -7.87
CA GLY A 100 -5.07 8.87 -7.78
C GLY A 100 -4.44 9.78 -6.73
N CYS A 101 -3.26 9.44 -6.19
CA CYS A 101 -2.57 10.30 -5.22
C CYS A 101 -2.21 11.69 -5.81
N ASP A 102 -2.03 11.78 -7.12
CA ASP A 102 -1.81 13.00 -7.89
C ASP A 102 -3.09 13.77 -8.24
N GLN A 103 -4.26 13.14 -8.15
CA GLN A 103 -5.56 13.72 -8.52
C GLN A 103 -6.34 14.27 -7.32
N VAL A 104 -6.17 13.66 -6.15
CA VAL A 104 -6.91 14.04 -4.93
C VAL A 104 -6.03 14.90 -4.02
N PRO A 105 -6.36 16.19 -3.81
CA PRO A 105 -5.51 17.13 -3.08
C PRO A 105 -5.56 16.92 -1.56
N MET A 106 -5.12 15.77 -1.09
CA MET A 106 -4.94 15.44 0.33
C MET A 106 -3.47 15.55 0.74
N GLY A 107 -3.21 16.03 1.96
CA GLY A 107 -1.83 16.22 2.44
C GLY A 107 -0.96 14.97 2.37
N TYR A 108 -1.51 13.81 2.77
CA TYR A 108 -0.81 12.54 2.67
C TYR A 108 -0.54 12.11 1.21
N TYR A 109 -1.48 12.34 0.31
CA TYR A 109 -1.32 11.97 -1.11
C TYR A 109 -0.26 12.82 -1.81
N ARG A 110 -0.13 14.11 -1.42
CA ARG A 110 1.00 14.94 -1.87
C ARG A 110 2.34 14.33 -1.46
N ILE A 111 2.45 13.83 -0.24
CA ILE A 111 3.68 13.16 0.22
C ILE A 111 3.96 11.92 -0.61
N LYS A 112 2.93 11.14 -0.99
CA LYS A 112 3.09 9.98 -1.89
C LYS A 112 3.52 10.42 -3.30
N THR A 113 2.96 11.50 -3.82
CA THR A 113 3.40 12.08 -5.11
C THR A 113 4.85 12.57 -5.03
N ASP A 114 5.24 13.24 -3.93
CA ASP A 114 6.62 13.66 -3.69
C ASP A 114 7.56 12.44 -3.62
N GLN A 115 7.14 11.34 -3.00
CA GLN A 115 7.89 10.07 -2.98
C GLN A 115 8.06 9.50 -4.39
N GLU A 116 7.00 9.44 -5.20
CA GLU A 116 7.09 9.00 -6.58
C GLU A 116 8.12 9.82 -7.38
N HIS A 117 8.12 11.15 -7.21
CA HIS A 117 9.11 12.03 -7.87
C HIS A 117 10.54 11.72 -7.45
N VAL A 118 10.79 11.42 -6.16
CA VAL A 118 12.13 11.00 -5.70
C VAL A 118 12.56 9.70 -6.38
N VAL A 119 11.64 8.74 -6.50
CA VAL A 119 11.92 7.45 -7.16
C VAL A 119 12.17 7.64 -8.64
N GLU A 120 11.35 8.42 -9.35
CA GLU A 120 11.48 8.69 -10.79
C GLU A 120 12.79 9.34 -11.19
N HIS A 121 13.37 10.17 -10.31
CA HIS A 121 14.63 10.87 -10.54
C HIS A 121 15.81 10.21 -9.83
N GLY A 122 15.57 9.05 -9.19
CA GLY A 122 16.61 8.29 -8.50
C GLY A 122 17.56 7.54 -9.45
N PRO A 123 18.68 7.04 -8.93
CA PRO A 123 19.72 6.41 -9.74
C PRO A 123 19.44 4.93 -10.07
N VAL A 124 18.41 4.32 -9.46
CA VAL A 124 18.11 2.89 -9.62
C VAL A 124 16.93 2.73 -10.58
N PRO A 125 16.93 1.77 -11.52
CA PRO A 125 15.78 1.46 -12.35
C PRO A 125 14.55 1.10 -11.49
N TRP A 126 13.36 1.59 -11.86
CA TRP A 126 12.22 1.57 -10.97
C TRP A 126 10.91 1.13 -11.64
N THR A 127 9.96 0.68 -10.79
CA THR A 127 8.55 0.54 -11.13
C THR A 127 7.70 1.03 -9.95
N ILE A 128 6.72 1.88 -10.21
CA ILE A 128 5.79 2.36 -9.19
C ILE A 128 4.49 1.56 -9.28
N VAL A 129 4.16 0.81 -8.23
CA VAL A 129 2.92 0.06 -8.11
C VAL A 129 1.90 0.90 -7.36
N ARG A 130 0.95 1.48 -8.07
CA ARG A 130 -0.18 2.23 -7.49
C ARG A 130 -1.32 1.29 -7.18
N ALA A 131 -1.58 1.04 -5.90
CA ALA A 131 -2.72 0.23 -5.46
C ALA A 131 -3.91 1.09 -5.05
N THR A 132 -5.13 0.57 -5.21
CA THR A 132 -6.33 1.14 -4.59
C THR A 132 -6.37 0.82 -3.09
N GLN A 133 -7.36 1.32 -2.36
CA GLN A 133 -7.43 1.25 -0.90
C GLN A 133 -7.56 -0.20 -0.41
N PHE A 134 -6.82 -0.57 0.63
CA PHE A 134 -6.88 -1.93 1.15
C PHE A 134 -8.17 -2.21 1.94
N HIS A 135 -8.71 -3.42 1.80
CA HIS A 135 -9.83 -3.93 2.60
C HIS A 135 -9.53 -3.82 4.10
N GLU A 136 -8.32 -4.18 4.50
CA GLU A 136 -7.83 -4.12 5.88
C GLU A 136 -7.89 -2.71 6.47
N LEU A 137 -7.51 -1.70 5.67
CA LEU A 137 -7.54 -0.31 6.10
C LEU A 137 -8.97 0.19 6.25
N ALA A 138 -9.85 -0.13 5.29
CA ALA A 138 -11.26 0.23 5.33
C ALA A 138 -11.96 -0.41 6.55
N ALA A 139 -11.75 -1.70 6.79
CA ALA A 139 -12.32 -2.42 7.93
C ALA A 139 -11.80 -1.85 9.27
N THR A 140 -10.50 -1.56 9.37
CA THR A 140 -9.90 -0.95 10.58
C THR A 140 -10.50 0.44 10.86
N ALA A 141 -10.66 1.28 9.84
CA ALA A 141 -11.26 2.60 9.99
C ALA A 141 -12.74 2.51 10.44
N LEU A 142 -13.52 1.61 9.84
CA LEU A 142 -14.91 1.37 10.23
C LEU A 142 -15.01 0.83 11.66
N ALA A 143 -14.16 -0.13 12.04
CA ALA A 143 -14.12 -0.68 13.39
C ALA A 143 -13.75 0.38 14.45
N ALA A 144 -12.79 1.24 14.14
CA ALA A 144 -12.40 2.34 15.04
C ALA A 144 -13.54 3.34 15.26
N ALA A 145 -14.27 3.71 14.19
CA ALA A 145 -15.41 4.62 14.27
C ALA A 145 -16.62 3.98 14.96
N ALA A 146 -16.88 2.70 14.73
CA ALA A 146 -18.01 1.98 15.31
C ALA A 146 -17.98 1.89 16.85
N LYS A 147 -16.81 2.02 17.48
CA LYS A 147 -16.67 2.13 18.95
C LYS A 147 -17.50 3.28 19.52
N TYR A 148 -17.68 4.34 18.75
CA TYR A 148 -18.50 5.51 19.13
C TYR A 148 -19.94 5.41 18.65
N ARG A 149 -20.36 4.26 18.07
CA ARG A 149 -21.69 4.02 17.48
C ARG A 149 -22.07 4.99 16.35
N VAL A 150 -21.09 5.67 15.78
CA VAL A 150 -21.28 6.59 14.65
C VAL A 150 -20.19 6.34 13.61
N LEU A 151 -20.61 6.18 12.36
CA LEU A 151 -19.73 6.07 11.22
C LEU A 151 -19.81 7.37 10.41
N PRO A 152 -18.82 8.25 10.46
CA PRO A 152 -18.75 9.40 9.55
C PRO A 152 -18.45 8.89 8.14
N ILE A 153 -19.41 9.07 7.24
CA ILE A 153 -19.33 8.56 5.86
C ILE A 153 -19.14 9.71 4.88
N PRO A 154 -17.92 9.93 4.37
CA PRO A 154 -17.69 10.91 3.31
C PRO A 154 -18.35 10.47 2.00
N SER A 155 -18.82 11.44 1.23
CA SER A 155 -19.32 11.18 -0.12
C SER A 155 -18.15 10.90 -1.07
N MET A 156 -17.81 9.61 -1.25
CA MET A 156 -16.70 9.18 -2.08
C MET A 156 -16.94 7.80 -2.68
N ARG A 157 -16.26 7.53 -3.79
CA ARG A 157 -16.17 6.21 -4.43
C ARG A 157 -14.85 5.56 -4.05
N LEU A 158 -14.90 4.29 -3.76
CA LEU A 158 -13.76 3.45 -3.37
C LEU A 158 -13.74 2.19 -4.23
N GLN A 159 -12.55 1.67 -4.47
CA GLN A 159 -12.33 0.41 -5.18
C GLN A 159 -11.37 -0.43 -4.36
N THR A 160 -11.89 -0.99 -3.25
CA THR A 160 -11.02 -1.65 -2.27
C THR A 160 -10.53 -3.01 -2.73
N ILE A 161 -9.31 -3.39 -2.34
CA ILE A 161 -8.61 -4.60 -2.71
C ILE A 161 -8.00 -5.28 -1.47
N ALA A 162 -7.86 -6.60 -1.47
CA ALA A 162 -7.15 -7.31 -0.41
C ALA A 162 -5.63 -7.06 -0.50
N ALA A 163 -4.98 -6.80 0.64
CA ALA A 163 -3.53 -6.59 0.66
C ALA A 163 -2.74 -7.81 0.14
N ALA A 164 -3.29 -9.02 0.28
CA ALA A 164 -2.71 -10.23 -0.28
C ALA A 164 -2.68 -10.23 -1.82
N GLU A 165 -3.76 -9.78 -2.49
CA GLU A 165 -3.81 -9.68 -3.96
C GLU A 165 -2.86 -8.58 -4.48
N VAL A 166 -2.71 -7.47 -3.74
CA VAL A 166 -1.70 -6.46 -4.06
C VAL A 166 -0.29 -7.03 -3.93
N ALA A 167 -0.05 -7.88 -2.92
CA ALA A 167 1.24 -8.52 -2.73
C ALA A 167 1.61 -9.46 -3.88
N GLU A 168 0.65 -10.17 -4.47
CA GLU A 168 0.85 -10.97 -5.67
C GLU A 168 1.28 -10.10 -6.87
N ALA A 169 0.61 -8.96 -7.09
CA ALA A 169 0.97 -8.02 -8.14
C ALA A 169 2.37 -7.40 -7.91
N VAL A 170 2.69 -7.03 -6.66
CA VAL A 170 4.02 -6.50 -6.28
C VAL A 170 5.11 -7.55 -6.49
N ALA A 171 4.86 -8.82 -6.11
CA ALA A 171 5.83 -9.89 -6.32
C ALA A 171 6.06 -10.14 -7.83
N THR A 172 4.99 -10.16 -8.64
CA THR A 172 5.11 -10.27 -10.10
C THR A 172 5.89 -9.10 -10.70
N THR A 173 5.67 -7.88 -10.21
CA THR A 173 6.44 -6.70 -10.63
C THR A 173 7.92 -6.81 -10.23
N ALA A 174 8.21 -7.33 -9.04
CA ALA A 174 9.58 -7.50 -8.56
C ALA A 174 10.36 -8.58 -9.35
N GLU A 175 9.68 -9.54 -9.93
CA GLU A 175 10.26 -10.59 -10.79
C GLU A 175 10.46 -10.12 -12.25
N ALA A 176 9.81 -9.04 -12.65
CA ALA A 176 9.89 -8.49 -14.00
C ALA A 176 11.04 -7.48 -14.13
N GLU A 177 11.38 -7.14 -15.38
CA GLU A 177 12.28 -6.02 -15.66
C GLU A 177 11.66 -4.69 -15.22
N PRO A 178 12.46 -3.69 -14.79
CA PRO A 178 11.99 -2.37 -14.42
C PRO A 178 11.20 -1.70 -15.55
N ALA A 179 9.94 -1.35 -15.29
CA ALA A 179 9.06 -0.76 -16.30
C ALA A 179 9.37 0.73 -16.58
N LEU A 180 10.13 1.40 -15.71
CA LEU A 180 10.32 2.86 -15.71
C LEU A 180 8.98 3.60 -15.83
N GLY A 181 7.96 3.07 -15.17
CA GLY A 181 6.57 3.48 -15.30
C GLY A 181 5.71 3.10 -14.10
N ARG A 182 4.42 3.32 -14.25
CA ARG A 182 3.43 3.02 -13.21
C ARG A 182 2.58 1.84 -13.59
N VAL A 183 2.38 0.93 -12.65
CA VAL A 183 1.48 -0.22 -12.73
C VAL A 183 0.31 0.02 -11.78
N GLN A 184 -0.92 -0.10 -12.25
CA GLN A 184 -2.12 0.09 -11.45
C GLN A 184 -2.70 -1.24 -11.00
N VAL A 185 -2.96 -1.35 -9.70
CA VAL A 185 -3.54 -2.54 -9.06
C VAL A 185 -4.84 -2.13 -8.36
N ALA A 186 -5.95 -2.72 -8.74
CA ALA A 186 -7.27 -2.29 -8.25
C ALA A 186 -8.16 -3.45 -7.82
N GLY A 187 -9.08 -3.17 -6.90
CA GLY A 187 -10.09 -4.13 -6.48
C GLY A 187 -11.13 -4.41 -7.56
N PRO A 188 -11.93 -5.48 -7.39
CA PRO A 188 -12.86 -5.98 -8.42
C PRO A 188 -14.06 -5.06 -8.63
N GLU A 189 -14.39 -4.19 -7.67
CA GLU A 189 -15.62 -3.41 -7.72
C GLU A 189 -15.46 -1.99 -7.17
N ILE A 190 -16.16 -1.04 -7.78
CA ILE A 190 -16.25 0.34 -7.30
C ILE A 190 -17.53 0.48 -6.49
N ARG A 191 -17.40 0.87 -5.21
CA ARG A 191 -18.51 1.08 -4.27
C ARG A 191 -18.47 2.48 -3.67
N SER A 192 -19.61 2.99 -3.23
CA SER A 192 -19.61 4.17 -2.36
C SER A 192 -19.15 3.80 -0.95
N ALA A 193 -18.58 4.77 -0.23
CA ALA A 193 -18.21 4.57 1.18
C ALA A 193 -19.41 4.14 2.04
N ARG A 194 -20.63 4.58 1.67
CA ARG A 194 -21.87 4.20 2.35
C ARG A 194 -22.21 2.71 2.15
N GLU A 195 -22.09 2.20 0.94
CA GLU A 195 -22.31 0.78 0.63
C GLU A 195 -21.30 -0.10 1.34
N LEU A 196 -20.03 0.29 1.31
CA LEU A 196 -18.96 -0.41 2.01
C LEU A 196 -19.21 -0.49 3.52
N ALA A 197 -19.59 0.63 4.14
CA ALA A 197 -19.92 0.69 5.55
C ALA A 197 -21.17 -0.17 5.89
N ARG A 198 -22.19 -0.18 5.02
CA ARG A 198 -23.38 -1.04 5.19
C ARG A 198 -23.00 -2.51 5.16
N THR A 199 -22.22 -2.94 4.17
CA THR A 199 -21.71 -4.31 4.06
C THR A 199 -20.96 -4.71 5.31
N TRP A 200 -20.07 -3.84 5.81
CA TRP A 200 -19.29 -4.10 7.03
C TRP A 200 -20.19 -4.25 8.26
N LEU A 201 -21.16 -3.33 8.47
CA LEU A 201 -22.11 -3.42 9.59
C LEU A 201 -22.93 -4.71 9.56
N THR A 202 -23.45 -5.07 8.38
CA THR A 202 -24.27 -6.26 8.19
C THR A 202 -23.50 -7.54 8.50
N LEU A 203 -22.28 -7.65 7.98
CA LEU A 203 -21.49 -8.88 8.13
C LEU A 203 -20.85 -9.00 9.51
N THR A 204 -20.43 -7.89 10.13
CA THR A 204 -19.78 -7.94 11.46
C THR A 204 -20.75 -7.86 12.64
N GLY A 205 -22.02 -7.56 12.39
CA GLY A 205 -23.02 -7.40 13.46
C GLY A 205 -22.89 -6.13 14.30
N HIS A 206 -21.96 -5.23 13.95
CA HIS A 206 -21.81 -3.96 14.67
C HIS A 206 -23.03 -3.05 14.45
N LYS A 207 -23.41 -2.33 15.51
CA LYS A 207 -24.50 -1.35 15.46
C LYS A 207 -23.94 0.07 15.52
N ALA A 208 -24.06 0.81 14.42
CA ALA A 208 -23.66 2.22 14.35
C ALA A 208 -24.52 2.98 13.34
N ILE A 209 -24.73 4.27 13.58
CA ILE A 209 -25.46 5.17 12.68
C ILE A 209 -24.48 5.72 11.64
N GLN A 210 -24.84 5.59 10.37
CA GLN A 210 -24.07 6.18 9.26
C GLN A 210 -24.41 7.67 9.15
N LEU A 211 -23.46 8.54 9.51
CA LEU A 211 -23.61 10.00 9.42
C LEU A 211 -22.94 10.50 8.14
N PRO A 212 -23.69 11.07 7.17
CA PRO A 212 -23.09 11.65 5.97
C PRO A 212 -22.19 12.83 6.35
N VAL A 213 -20.97 12.83 5.83
CA VAL A 213 -20.01 13.94 6.00
C VAL A 213 -19.78 14.57 4.63
N PRO A 214 -20.19 15.83 4.41
CA PRO A 214 -19.92 16.52 3.17
C PRO A 214 -18.44 16.87 3.08
N VAL A 215 -17.82 16.58 1.92
CA VAL A 215 -16.47 17.01 1.60
C VAL A 215 -16.58 18.10 0.53
N PRO A 216 -16.36 19.37 0.88
CA PRO A 216 -16.51 20.48 -0.06
C PRO A 216 -15.30 20.63 -0.99
N GLY A 217 -15.45 21.50 -1.98
CA GLY A 217 -14.37 21.97 -2.85
C GLY A 217 -13.82 20.93 -3.83
N LYS A 218 -12.57 21.15 -4.26
CA LYS A 218 -11.90 20.31 -5.27
C LYS A 218 -11.72 18.86 -4.78
N MET A 219 -11.36 18.70 -3.51
CA MET A 219 -11.18 17.37 -2.90
C MET A 219 -12.48 16.56 -2.96
N GLY A 220 -13.61 17.14 -2.54
CA GLY A 220 -14.87 16.42 -2.56
C GLY A 220 -15.34 16.08 -3.99
N ARG A 221 -15.08 16.93 -4.97
CA ARG A 221 -15.35 16.62 -6.38
C ARG A 221 -14.51 15.41 -6.83
N ALA A 222 -13.20 15.44 -6.60
CA ALA A 222 -12.30 14.35 -6.96
C ALA A 222 -12.71 13.00 -6.31
N LEU A 223 -13.06 13.00 -5.02
CA LEU A 223 -13.52 11.81 -4.32
C LEU A 223 -14.84 11.23 -4.88
N ARG A 224 -15.80 12.10 -5.21
CA ARG A 224 -17.10 11.68 -5.80
C ARG A 224 -16.98 11.20 -7.23
N SER A 225 -16.09 11.78 -8.03
CA SER A 225 -15.86 11.36 -9.42
C SER A 225 -15.02 10.09 -9.56
N GLY A 226 -14.56 9.49 -8.44
CA GLY A 226 -13.75 8.29 -8.49
C GLY A 226 -12.26 8.53 -8.66
N GLY A 227 -11.75 9.70 -8.24
CA GLY A 227 -10.32 10.03 -8.33
C GLY A 227 -9.37 9.06 -7.59
N LEU A 228 -9.92 8.13 -6.78
CA LEU A 228 -9.18 7.06 -6.11
C LEU A 228 -9.50 5.67 -6.69
N THR A 229 -10.04 5.60 -7.90
CA THR A 229 -10.39 4.34 -8.59
C THR A 229 -9.64 4.25 -9.92
N ALA A 230 -9.38 3.04 -10.39
CA ALA A 230 -8.77 2.77 -11.69
C ALA A 230 -9.82 2.20 -12.65
N SER A 231 -9.95 2.79 -13.83
CA SER A 231 -10.91 2.33 -14.87
C SER A 231 -10.36 1.15 -15.69
N SER A 232 -9.04 1.07 -15.85
CA SER A 232 -8.35 0.02 -16.59
C SER A 232 -7.05 -0.32 -15.87
N PRO A 233 -7.12 -1.03 -14.73
CA PRO A 233 -5.92 -1.43 -14.01
C PRO A 233 -5.14 -2.52 -14.75
N ASP A 234 -3.82 -2.55 -14.54
CA ASP A 234 -2.94 -3.61 -15.08
C ASP A 234 -3.17 -4.93 -14.35
N PHE A 235 -3.50 -4.86 -13.04
CA PHE A 235 -3.90 -6.01 -12.23
C PHE A 235 -5.23 -5.75 -11.54
N SER A 236 -6.15 -6.70 -11.65
CA SER A 236 -7.46 -6.66 -10.98
C SER A 236 -7.54 -7.73 -9.91
N GLY A 237 -7.84 -7.33 -8.68
CA GLY A 237 -8.23 -8.28 -7.64
C GLY A 237 -9.56 -8.95 -7.96
N THR A 238 -9.80 -10.08 -7.35
CA THR A 238 -11.02 -10.89 -7.52
C THR A 238 -11.84 -10.95 -6.24
N LEU A 239 -11.21 -10.77 -5.08
CA LEU A 239 -11.83 -10.87 -3.78
C LEU A 239 -12.60 -9.59 -3.44
N THR A 240 -13.94 -9.67 -3.37
CA THR A 240 -14.75 -8.53 -2.96
C THR A 240 -14.56 -8.22 -1.47
N PHE A 241 -14.86 -6.98 -1.05
CA PHE A 241 -14.82 -6.63 0.37
C PHE A 241 -15.73 -7.50 1.23
N ALA A 242 -16.89 -7.89 0.70
CA ALA A 242 -17.84 -8.76 1.39
C ALA A 242 -17.26 -10.17 1.59
N ASP A 243 -16.67 -10.75 0.56
CA ASP A 243 -16.13 -12.11 0.64
C ASP A 243 -14.86 -12.16 1.47
N TRP A 244 -14.02 -11.11 1.38
CA TRP A 244 -12.87 -10.93 2.28
C TRP A 244 -13.30 -10.88 3.75
N LEU A 245 -14.35 -10.11 4.11
CA LEU A 245 -14.90 -10.07 5.48
C LEU A 245 -15.40 -11.43 5.96
N LYS A 246 -16.12 -12.16 5.11
CA LYS A 246 -16.59 -13.52 5.45
C LYS A 246 -15.43 -14.47 5.74
N ALA A 247 -14.38 -14.40 4.90
CA ALA A 247 -13.17 -15.21 5.09
C ALA A 247 -12.45 -14.92 6.42
N GLN A 248 -12.47 -13.65 6.89
CA GLN A 248 -11.90 -13.28 8.19
C GLN A 248 -12.69 -13.80 9.40
N GLN A 249 -13.98 -14.09 9.23
CA GLN A 249 -14.85 -14.59 10.30
C GLN A 249 -14.84 -16.11 10.42
N THR A 250 -14.40 -16.81 9.38
CA THR A 250 -14.28 -18.28 9.42
C THR A 250 -13.09 -18.63 10.32
N PRO A 251 -13.29 -19.39 11.42
CA PRO A 251 -12.19 -19.82 12.28
C PRO A 251 -11.17 -20.58 11.43
N LYS A 252 -9.90 -20.18 11.48
CA LYS A 252 -8.83 -21.01 10.90
C LYS A 252 -8.90 -22.36 11.61
N ARG A 253 -9.35 -23.40 10.88
CA ARG A 253 -9.22 -24.77 11.36
C ARG A 253 -7.73 -25.01 11.55
N GLY A 254 -7.33 -25.17 12.81
CA GLY A 254 -5.98 -25.48 13.24
C GLY A 254 -5.48 -26.84 12.73
#